data_09a3a72a6943e3c65d990ec7d7aa9757
#
_entry.id   09a3a72a6943e3c65d990ec7d7aa9757
#
_cell.length_a   1.000
_cell.length_b   1.000
_cell.length_c   1.000
_cell.angle_alpha   90.00
_cell.angle_beta   90.00
_cell.angle_gamma   90.00
#
_symmetry.space_group_name_H-M   'P 1'
#
loop_
_entity.id
_entity.type
_entity.pdbx_description
1 polymer ?
#
loop_
_entity_poly.entity_id
_entity_poly.type
_entity_poly.pdbx_seq_one_letter_code
_entity_poly.pdbx_strand_id
1 'polypeptide(L)'
;KNSSVSIHPIGALTKKSELFELAELFEMKNSGAIGFGDYKQPIGNPNLLKLALLYTRDINTPIFSFPLNDEISNNGVMNESKSSTMLGLKGIPNIAEEIQIMRDIKILEYTGGNLHIPYISTSNSAKLIREAKKKGLNISCSTCIHNLFFDDSSLNNFDTKYKVLPPLRTQSDIDELIAAVKDGTIDIVTSDHNPLNIELKNLEFDNADFGTIGLESFF
;
A
#
# COMPACT_ATOMS: atom_id res chain seq x y z
N LYS A 1 3.40 -27.53 -1.38
CA LYS A 1 4.28 -28.49 -2.12
C LYS A 1 3.68 -29.01 -3.43
N ASN A 2 2.46 -28.62 -3.80
CA ASN A 2 1.76 -29.11 -5.00
C ASN A 2 1.44 -27.98 -6.01
N SER A 3 2.23 -26.91 -6.03
CA SER A 3 2.06 -25.83 -7.01
C SER A 3 3.06 -25.97 -8.14
N SER A 4 2.61 -25.75 -9.38
CA SER A 4 3.46 -25.68 -10.59
C SER A 4 4.27 -24.38 -10.69
N VAL A 5 3.99 -23.41 -9.80
CA VAL A 5 4.67 -22.13 -9.72
C VAL A 5 5.23 -21.91 -8.31
N SER A 6 6.25 -21.07 -8.18
CA SER A 6 6.78 -20.66 -6.88
C SER A 6 5.80 -19.74 -6.17
N ILE A 7 5.43 -20.10 -4.94
CA ILE A 7 4.56 -19.29 -4.08
C ILE A 7 5.41 -18.75 -2.93
N HIS A 8 5.36 -17.43 -2.74
CA HIS A 8 6.11 -16.72 -1.71
C HIS A 8 5.11 -16.05 -0.72
N PRO A 9 4.79 -16.70 0.41
CA PRO A 9 3.81 -16.16 1.34
C PRO A 9 4.37 -15.00 2.15
N ILE A 10 3.52 -13.99 2.39
CA ILE A 10 3.74 -12.94 3.39
C ILE A 10 3.00 -13.39 4.65
N GLY A 11 3.71 -13.45 5.78
CA GLY A 11 3.11 -13.77 7.08
C GLY A 11 2.42 -12.56 7.69
N ALA A 12 1.45 -12.79 8.58
CA ALA A 12 0.86 -11.71 9.35
C ALA A 12 1.91 -11.07 10.27
N LEU A 13 1.95 -9.73 10.31
CA LEU A 13 2.84 -9.00 11.20
C LEU A 13 2.38 -9.13 12.66
N THR A 14 1.08 -9.05 12.87
CA THR A 14 0.49 -9.05 14.21
C THR A 14 -0.43 -10.23 14.42
N LYS A 15 -0.63 -10.61 15.68
CA LYS A 15 -1.56 -11.67 16.05
C LYS A 15 -2.95 -11.33 15.56
N LYS A 16 -3.55 -12.23 14.75
CA LYS A 16 -4.88 -12.09 14.12
C LYS A 16 -5.03 -10.82 13.27
N SER A 17 -3.93 -10.17 12.90
CA SER A 17 -3.93 -8.87 12.21
C SER A 17 -4.68 -7.76 12.96
N GLU A 18 -4.61 -7.77 14.31
CA GLU A 18 -5.26 -6.77 15.18
C GLU A 18 -4.40 -5.54 15.48
N LEU A 19 -3.16 -5.47 14.96
CA LEU A 19 -2.20 -4.36 15.08
C LEU A 19 -1.76 -4.04 16.53
N PHE A 20 -1.91 -4.98 17.46
CA PHE A 20 -1.58 -4.82 18.87
C PHE A 20 -0.25 -5.46 19.25
N GLU A 21 -0.08 -6.74 18.96
CA GLU A 21 1.08 -7.54 19.33
C GLU A 21 1.69 -8.21 18.10
N LEU A 22 3.01 -8.31 18.07
CA LEU A 22 3.70 -9.06 17.02
C LEU A 22 3.30 -10.54 17.06
N ALA A 23 3.16 -11.12 15.87
CA ALA A 23 2.97 -12.56 15.71
C ALA A 23 4.31 -13.30 15.89
N GLU A 24 4.30 -14.63 15.74
CA GLU A 24 5.48 -15.49 15.85
C GLU A 24 6.32 -15.43 14.57
N LEU A 25 6.97 -14.27 14.32
CA LEU A 25 7.63 -13.94 13.06
C LEU A 25 8.75 -14.93 12.71
N PHE A 26 9.53 -15.37 13.68
CA PHE A 26 10.62 -16.31 13.48
C PHE A 26 10.13 -17.68 13.00
N GLU A 27 9.05 -18.19 13.59
CA GLU A 27 8.46 -19.47 13.21
C GLU A 27 7.86 -19.42 11.79
N MET A 28 7.19 -18.31 11.47
CA MET A 28 6.66 -18.10 10.11
C MET A 28 7.78 -17.97 9.08
N LYS A 29 8.90 -17.30 9.41
CA LYS A 29 10.09 -17.25 8.55
C LYS A 29 10.61 -18.64 8.25
N ASN A 30 10.78 -19.47 9.28
CA ASN A 30 11.25 -20.86 9.14
C ASN A 30 10.27 -21.72 8.34
N SER A 31 9.00 -21.37 8.37
CA SER A 31 7.94 -22.02 7.58
C SER A 31 7.86 -21.53 6.13
N GLY A 32 8.68 -20.53 5.74
CA GLY A 32 8.81 -20.06 4.37
C GLY A 32 8.22 -18.68 4.08
N ALA A 33 7.79 -17.92 5.09
CA ALA A 33 7.38 -16.54 4.88
C ALA A 33 8.56 -15.68 4.42
N ILE A 34 8.34 -14.85 3.38
CA ILE A 34 9.37 -13.97 2.79
C ILE A 34 9.34 -12.55 3.35
N GLY A 35 8.27 -12.18 4.06
CA GLY A 35 8.04 -10.88 4.67
C GLY A 35 6.86 -10.92 5.61
N PHE A 36 6.59 -9.81 6.32
CA PHE A 36 5.50 -9.73 7.29
C PHE A 36 4.70 -8.45 7.12
N GLY A 37 3.38 -8.55 7.12
CA GLY A 37 2.46 -7.41 7.01
C GLY A 37 1.02 -7.83 7.22
N ASP A 38 0.17 -6.88 7.52
CA ASP A 38 -1.26 -7.11 7.75
C ASP A 38 -2.11 -6.58 6.57
N TYR A 39 -1.67 -6.89 5.35
CA TYR A 39 -2.28 -6.49 4.08
C TYR A 39 -2.50 -4.96 4.00
N LYS A 40 -3.74 -4.51 3.77
CA LYS A 40 -4.09 -3.07 3.66
C LYS A 40 -4.45 -2.42 5.01
N GLN A 41 -3.98 -2.99 6.12
CA GLN A 41 -4.14 -2.38 7.44
C GLN A 41 -2.88 -1.58 7.80
N PRO A 42 -3.00 -0.26 8.01
CA PRO A 42 -1.86 0.58 8.31
C PRO A 42 -1.37 0.36 9.75
N ILE A 43 -0.07 0.32 9.93
CA ILE A 43 0.53 0.22 11.27
C ILE A 43 0.45 1.60 11.93
N GLY A 44 -0.64 1.88 12.66
CA GLY A 44 -0.86 3.16 13.33
C GLY A 44 0.12 3.43 14.48
N ASN A 45 0.50 2.38 15.24
CA ASN A 45 1.42 2.50 16.37
C ASN A 45 2.90 2.52 15.92
N PRO A 46 3.61 3.66 16.02
CA PRO A 46 5.01 3.76 15.58
C PRO A 46 5.96 2.88 16.40
N ASN A 47 5.65 2.60 17.67
CA ASN A 47 6.47 1.71 18.50
C ASN A 47 6.35 0.25 18.03
N LEU A 48 5.18 -0.17 17.55
CA LEU A 48 4.99 -1.50 16.99
C LEU A 48 5.87 -1.70 15.76
N LEU A 49 5.87 -0.74 14.83
CA LEU A 49 6.74 -0.77 13.66
C LEU A 49 8.22 -0.79 14.04
N LYS A 50 8.62 0.04 15.01
CA LYS A 50 10.00 0.07 15.52
C LYS A 50 10.43 -1.30 16.05
N LEU A 51 9.61 -1.94 16.89
CA LEU A 51 9.90 -3.26 17.43
C LEU A 51 9.96 -4.33 16.34
N ALA A 52 9.03 -4.29 15.38
CA ALA A 52 9.02 -5.20 14.24
C ALA A 52 10.31 -5.10 13.42
N LEU A 53 10.74 -3.89 13.05
CA LEU A 53 11.97 -3.67 12.28
C LEU A 53 13.22 -4.11 13.04
N LEU A 54 13.32 -3.81 14.34
CA LEU A 54 14.43 -4.27 15.17
C LEU A 54 14.48 -5.81 15.24
N TYR A 55 13.34 -6.45 15.43
CA TYR A 55 13.26 -7.90 15.50
C TYR A 55 13.61 -8.57 14.16
N THR A 56 13.07 -8.06 13.05
CA THR A 56 13.26 -8.67 11.72
C THR A 56 14.59 -8.33 11.06
N ARG A 57 15.32 -7.34 11.56
CA ARG A 57 16.67 -7.00 11.09
C ARG A 57 17.60 -8.21 11.15
N ASP A 58 17.62 -8.92 12.28
CA ASP A 58 18.52 -10.04 12.52
C ASP A 58 18.18 -11.28 11.68
N ILE A 59 16.93 -11.42 11.27
CA ILE A 59 16.48 -12.48 10.35
C ILE A 59 16.40 -12.04 8.89
N ASN A 60 16.86 -10.82 8.59
CA ASN A 60 16.90 -10.22 7.26
C ASN A 60 15.59 -10.37 6.47
N THR A 61 14.48 -9.96 7.07
CA THR A 61 13.14 -10.12 6.48
C THR A 61 12.40 -8.79 6.46
N PRO A 62 11.81 -8.37 5.33
CA PRO A 62 11.14 -7.09 5.22
C PRO A 62 9.81 -7.05 5.98
N ILE A 63 9.51 -5.88 6.54
CA ILE A 63 8.19 -5.52 7.04
C ILE A 63 7.44 -4.78 5.93
N PHE A 64 6.21 -5.17 5.66
CA PHE A 64 5.29 -4.51 4.75
C PHE A 64 4.42 -3.54 5.56
N SER A 65 4.58 -2.24 5.34
CA SER A 65 3.78 -1.20 6.00
C SER A 65 2.89 -0.50 4.98
N PHE A 66 1.58 -0.74 5.07
CA PHE A 66 0.61 -0.09 4.19
C PHE A 66 0.57 1.42 4.46
N PRO A 67 0.78 2.27 3.43
CA PRO A 67 1.01 3.69 3.62
C PRO A 67 -0.31 4.48 3.70
N LEU A 68 -1.02 4.36 4.80
CA LEU A 68 -2.24 5.14 5.05
C LEU A 68 -2.27 5.61 6.50
N ASN A 69 -2.55 6.88 6.72
CA ASN A 69 -2.93 7.39 8.02
C ASN A 69 -4.45 7.45 8.12
N ASP A 70 -5.04 6.58 8.95
CA ASP A 70 -6.49 6.42 9.07
C ASP A 70 -7.19 7.67 9.59
N GLU A 71 -6.56 8.40 10.52
CA GLU A 71 -7.13 9.63 11.07
C GLU A 71 -7.23 10.74 10.02
N ILE A 72 -6.22 10.86 9.16
CA ILE A 72 -6.21 11.84 8.07
C ILE A 72 -7.12 11.39 6.93
N SER A 73 -7.13 10.11 6.58
CA SER A 73 -8.02 9.56 5.54
C SER A 73 -9.49 9.68 5.92
N ASN A 74 -9.77 9.62 7.23
CA ASN A 74 -11.06 9.91 7.84
C ASN A 74 -12.25 9.28 7.10
N ASN A 75 -12.15 7.98 6.75
CA ASN A 75 -13.15 7.24 5.98
C ASN A 75 -13.45 7.85 4.60
N GLY A 76 -12.46 8.44 3.94
CA GLY A 76 -12.59 8.87 2.55
C GLY A 76 -12.80 7.68 1.61
N VAL A 77 -13.48 7.91 0.49
CA VAL A 77 -13.88 6.85 -0.44
C VAL A 77 -13.21 6.98 -1.82
N MET A 78 -12.58 8.10 -2.11
CA MET A 78 -11.87 8.40 -3.34
C MET A 78 -10.72 9.39 -3.09
N ASN A 79 -9.97 9.78 -4.10
CA ASN A 79 -8.97 10.83 -4.01
C ASN A 79 -9.59 12.18 -3.62
N GLU A 80 -8.96 12.90 -2.68
CA GLU A 80 -9.35 14.29 -2.41
C GLU A 80 -8.87 15.20 -3.54
N SER A 81 -9.82 15.71 -4.33
CA SER A 81 -9.54 16.50 -5.51
C SER A 81 -10.76 17.34 -5.91
N LYS A 82 -10.65 18.02 -7.04
CA LYS A 82 -11.80 18.69 -7.65
C LYS A 82 -12.92 17.68 -7.99
N SER A 83 -12.56 16.47 -8.42
CA SER A 83 -13.53 15.42 -8.74
C SER A 83 -14.35 15.01 -7.51
N SER A 84 -13.72 14.77 -6.36
CA SER A 84 -14.44 14.40 -5.13
C SER A 84 -15.40 15.49 -4.68
N THR A 85 -14.98 16.76 -4.78
CA THR A 85 -15.84 17.91 -4.45
C THR A 85 -17.05 18.00 -5.39
N MET A 86 -16.85 17.80 -6.69
CA MET A 86 -17.94 17.83 -7.67
C MET A 86 -18.94 16.68 -7.49
N LEU A 87 -18.45 15.51 -7.09
CA LEU A 87 -19.28 14.31 -6.85
C LEU A 87 -19.93 14.32 -5.45
N GLY A 88 -19.52 15.24 -4.57
CA GLY A 88 -19.97 15.27 -3.18
C GLY A 88 -19.47 14.09 -2.35
N LEU A 89 -18.38 13.44 -2.78
CA LEU A 89 -17.78 12.30 -2.10
C LEU A 89 -16.64 12.73 -1.18
N LYS A 90 -16.46 12.00 -0.08
CA LYS A 90 -15.39 12.25 0.87
C LYS A 90 -14.04 11.80 0.29
N GLY A 91 -13.08 12.73 0.27
CA GLY A 91 -11.77 12.47 -0.29
C GLY A 91 -10.78 11.89 0.72
N ILE A 92 -9.80 11.14 0.22
CA ILE A 92 -8.58 10.71 0.90
C ILE A 92 -7.44 11.61 0.41
N PRO A 93 -6.95 12.55 1.23
CA PRO A 93 -5.89 13.46 0.79
C PRO A 93 -4.56 12.73 0.60
N ASN A 94 -3.74 13.22 -0.33
CA ASN A 94 -2.40 12.65 -0.59
C ASN A 94 -1.55 12.60 0.67
N ILE A 95 -1.67 13.60 1.53
CA ILE A 95 -0.92 13.69 2.80
C ILE A 95 -1.19 12.51 3.75
N ALA A 96 -2.33 11.81 3.64
CA ALA A 96 -2.61 10.61 4.43
C ALA A 96 -1.62 9.47 4.13
N GLU A 97 -1.19 9.35 2.86
CA GLU A 97 -0.15 8.41 2.44
C GLU A 97 1.25 8.92 2.80
N GLU A 98 1.53 10.18 2.49
CA GLU A 98 2.84 10.79 2.61
C GLU A 98 3.36 10.87 4.05
N ILE A 99 2.51 11.26 5.00
CA ILE A 99 2.87 11.32 6.44
C ILE A 99 3.20 9.93 6.97
N GLN A 100 2.43 8.92 6.59
CA GLN A 100 2.71 7.55 6.99
C GLN A 100 4.10 7.12 6.49
N ILE A 101 4.41 7.36 5.23
CA ILE A 101 5.72 7.05 4.63
C ILE A 101 6.86 7.82 5.30
N MET A 102 6.68 9.13 5.54
CA MET A 102 7.70 9.95 6.22
C MET A 102 8.01 9.42 7.62
N ARG A 103 6.97 9.07 8.39
CA ARG A 103 7.13 8.47 9.71
C ARG A 103 7.88 7.14 9.63
N ASP A 104 7.49 6.27 8.72
CA ASP A 104 8.06 4.94 8.59
C ASP A 104 9.53 5.00 8.14
N ILE A 105 9.89 5.90 7.23
CA ILE A 105 11.28 6.18 6.85
C ILE A 105 12.11 6.63 8.07
N LYS A 106 11.56 7.48 8.93
CA LYS A 106 12.28 7.92 10.15
C LYS A 106 12.53 6.77 11.12
N ILE A 107 11.56 5.87 11.26
CA ILE A 107 11.71 4.67 12.09
C ILE A 107 12.75 3.73 11.47
N LEU A 108 12.74 3.56 10.14
CA LEU A 108 13.73 2.77 9.42
C LEU A 108 15.15 3.34 9.57
N GLU A 109 15.34 4.64 9.45
CA GLU A 109 16.62 5.32 9.70
C GLU A 109 17.19 4.99 11.10
N TYR A 110 16.33 4.90 12.10
CA TYR A 110 16.70 4.58 13.46
C TYR A 110 17.00 3.09 13.69
N THR A 111 16.23 2.19 13.08
CA THR A 111 16.31 0.75 13.34
C THR A 111 17.31 0.02 12.45
N GLY A 112 17.52 0.49 11.21
CA GLY A 112 18.37 -0.17 10.21
C GLY A 112 17.81 -1.50 9.70
N GLY A 113 16.48 -1.74 9.81
CA GLY A 113 15.80 -2.94 9.30
C GLY A 113 15.53 -2.89 7.79
N ASN A 114 14.64 -3.75 7.33
CA ASN A 114 14.18 -3.82 5.94
C ASN A 114 12.70 -3.43 5.87
N LEU A 115 12.37 -2.43 5.05
CA LEU A 115 11.00 -1.93 4.92
C LEU A 115 10.53 -2.02 3.47
N HIS A 116 9.33 -2.55 3.27
CA HIS A 116 8.62 -2.46 2.00
C HIS A 116 7.35 -1.62 2.18
N ILE A 117 7.21 -0.59 1.35
CA ILE A 117 6.00 0.24 1.29
C ILE A 117 5.15 -0.24 0.12
N PRO A 118 4.08 -1.00 0.36
CA PRO A 118 3.22 -1.49 -0.71
C PRO A 118 2.29 -0.38 -1.22
N TYR A 119 1.96 -0.45 -2.51
CA TYR A 119 0.87 0.29 -3.13
C TYR A 119 0.97 1.82 -3.02
N ILE A 120 2.15 2.43 -3.21
CA ILE A 120 2.24 3.90 -3.27
C ILE A 120 1.44 4.44 -4.45
N SER A 121 0.80 5.58 -4.26
CA SER A 121 -0.10 6.17 -5.26
C SER A 121 0.17 7.65 -5.55
N THR A 122 0.96 8.35 -4.75
CA THR A 122 1.20 9.78 -4.92
C THR A 122 2.59 10.12 -5.46
N SER A 123 2.70 11.22 -6.17
CA SER A 123 3.96 11.72 -6.72
C SER A 123 4.99 12.02 -5.62
N ASN A 124 4.53 12.54 -4.49
CA ASN A 124 5.42 12.88 -3.38
C ASN A 124 5.91 11.64 -2.63
N SER A 125 5.10 10.58 -2.53
CA SER A 125 5.51 9.28 -2.00
C SER A 125 6.70 8.69 -2.79
N ALA A 126 6.63 8.76 -4.12
CA ALA A 126 7.75 8.32 -4.97
C ALA A 126 9.03 9.13 -4.71
N LYS A 127 8.91 10.45 -4.52
CA LYS A 127 10.05 11.32 -4.19
C LYS A 127 10.65 10.99 -2.82
N LEU A 128 9.83 10.79 -1.79
CA LEU A 128 10.27 10.41 -0.45
C LEU A 128 11.07 9.11 -0.46
N ILE A 129 10.58 8.10 -1.17
CA ILE A 129 11.26 6.81 -1.29
C ILE A 129 12.56 6.93 -2.10
N ARG A 130 12.56 7.70 -3.20
CA ARG A 130 13.76 7.98 -3.99
C ARG A 130 14.87 8.62 -3.12
N GLU A 131 14.51 9.57 -2.27
CA GLU A 131 15.45 10.20 -1.34
C GLU A 131 15.94 9.21 -0.27
N ALA A 132 15.05 8.37 0.28
CA ALA A 132 15.43 7.34 1.25
C ALA A 132 16.40 6.32 0.65
N LYS A 133 16.16 5.86 -0.59
CA LYS A 133 17.10 5.00 -1.33
C LYS A 133 18.45 5.66 -1.58
N LYS A 134 18.48 6.94 -1.95
CA LYS A 134 19.74 7.71 -2.12
C LYS A 134 20.55 7.82 -0.83
N LYS A 135 19.90 7.82 0.34
CA LYS A 135 20.57 7.77 1.65
C LYS A 135 21.09 6.38 2.01
N GLY A 136 20.86 5.38 1.18
CA GLY A 136 21.28 3.99 1.42
C GLY A 136 20.39 3.23 2.40
N LEU A 137 19.18 3.68 2.64
CA LEU A 137 18.23 2.94 3.48
C LEU A 137 17.74 1.69 2.74
N ASN A 138 17.57 0.60 3.49
CA ASN A 138 17.04 -0.64 2.94
C ASN A 138 15.50 -0.58 2.83
N ILE A 139 15.05 0.16 1.84
CA ILE A 139 13.65 0.40 1.54
C ILE A 139 13.32 0.00 0.10
N SER A 140 12.19 -0.65 -0.08
CA SER A 140 11.59 -0.93 -1.38
C SER A 140 10.13 -0.52 -1.40
N CYS A 141 9.55 -0.38 -2.58
CA CYS A 141 8.13 -0.08 -2.70
C CYS A 141 7.49 -0.73 -3.92
N SER A 142 6.16 -0.78 -3.89
CA SER A 142 5.35 -1.21 -5.03
C SER A 142 4.23 -0.22 -5.33
N THR A 143 3.69 -0.29 -6.54
CA THR A 143 2.47 0.42 -6.95
C THR A 143 1.52 -0.54 -7.64
N CYS A 144 0.22 -0.19 -7.68
CA CYS A 144 -0.77 -1.01 -8.38
C CYS A 144 -0.82 -0.63 -9.86
N ILE A 145 -1.03 -1.63 -10.71
CA ILE A 145 -1.13 -1.41 -12.16
C ILE A 145 -2.23 -0.40 -12.51
N HIS A 146 -3.38 -0.46 -11.84
CA HIS A 146 -4.49 0.46 -12.11
C HIS A 146 -4.17 1.93 -11.73
N ASN A 147 -3.27 2.18 -10.76
CA ASN A 147 -2.79 3.52 -10.42
C ASN A 147 -1.81 4.09 -11.47
N LEU A 148 -1.39 3.31 -12.46
CA LEU A 148 -0.57 3.76 -13.58
C LEU A 148 -1.39 4.11 -14.83
N PHE A 149 -2.70 3.78 -14.85
CA PHE A 149 -3.55 3.96 -16.05
C PHE A 149 -4.79 4.80 -15.79
N PHE A 150 -5.41 4.68 -14.61
CA PHE A 150 -6.67 5.35 -14.31
C PHE A 150 -6.44 6.48 -13.32
N ASP A 151 -6.97 7.65 -13.64
CA ASP A 151 -7.05 8.79 -12.74
C ASP A 151 -8.41 8.88 -12.05
N ASP A 152 -8.57 9.86 -11.16
CA ASP A 152 -9.78 10.07 -10.38
C ASP A 152 -11.00 10.52 -11.22
N SER A 153 -10.82 10.92 -12.48
CA SER A 153 -11.92 11.20 -13.40
C SER A 153 -12.69 9.94 -13.83
N SER A 154 -12.07 8.77 -13.71
CA SER A 154 -12.70 7.47 -13.98
C SER A 154 -13.90 7.18 -13.06
N LEU A 155 -14.02 7.92 -11.95
CA LEU A 155 -15.09 7.80 -10.96
C LEU A 155 -16.33 8.68 -11.27
N ASN A 156 -16.30 9.51 -12.32
CA ASN A 156 -17.35 10.48 -12.62
C ASN A 156 -18.76 9.90 -12.78
N ASN A 157 -18.87 8.59 -13.05
CA ASN A 157 -20.16 7.89 -13.15
C ASN A 157 -20.49 7.06 -11.91
N PHE A 158 -19.81 7.24 -10.79
CA PHE A 158 -19.96 6.45 -9.56
C PHE A 158 -19.79 4.94 -9.78
N ASP A 159 -18.99 4.53 -10.80
CA ASP A 159 -18.73 3.12 -11.06
C ASP A 159 -17.83 2.54 -9.95
N THR A 160 -18.44 1.71 -9.13
CA THR A 160 -17.77 1.08 -7.98
C THR A 160 -16.64 0.15 -8.37
N LYS A 161 -16.51 -0.27 -9.63
CA LYS A 161 -15.38 -1.07 -10.14
C LYS A 161 -14.05 -0.32 -10.00
N TYR A 162 -14.08 1.02 -10.03
CA TYR A 162 -12.93 1.88 -9.84
C TYR A 162 -12.69 2.29 -8.38
N LYS A 163 -13.53 1.81 -7.43
CA LYS A 163 -13.31 2.05 -6.00
C LYS A 163 -12.21 1.14 -5.48
N VAL A 164 -11.00 1.67 -5.39
CA VAL A 164 -9.76 0.97 -4.98
C VAL A 164 -9.06 1.71 -3.84
N LEU A 165 -8.24 0.99 -3.09
CA LEU A 165 -7.38 1.53 -2.04
C LEU A 165 -5.94 1.01 -2.25
N PRO A 166 -4.94 1.92 -2.43
CA PRO A 166 -5.06 3.39 -2.44
C PRO A 166 -5.96 3.88 -3.57
N PRO A 167 -6.54 5.09 -3.45
CA PRO A 167 -7.44 5.60 -4.46
C PRO A 167 -6.73 5.95 -5.76
N LEU A 168 -7.47 5.98 -6.86
CA LEU A 168 -6.99 6.53 -8.12
C LEU A 168 -6.70 8.02 -7.93
N ARG A 169 -5.49 8.44 -8.23
CA ARG A 169 -5.01 9.81 -8.03
C ARG A 169 -5.15 10.66 -9.29
N THR A 170 -4.50 11.80 -9.33
CA THR A 170 -4.50 12.70 -10.48
C THR A 170 -3.55 12.24 -11.58
N GLN A 171 -3.71 12.75 -12.81
CA GLN A 171 -2.80 12.46 -13.91
C GLN A 171 -1.34 12.81 -13.59
N SER A 172 -1.10 13.89 -12.83
CA SER A 172 0.26 14.26 -12.41
C SER A 172 0.90 13.23 -11.45
N ASP A 173 0.11 12.55 -10.65
CA ASP A 173 0.60 11.45 -9.82
C ASP A 173 0.96 10.25 -10.69
N ILE A 174 0.12 9.91 -11.66
CA ILE A 174 0.38 8.83 -12.63
C ILE A 174 1.69 9.06 -13.37
N ASP A 175 1.91 10.27 -13.91
CA ASP A 175 3.11 10.62 -14.67
C ASP A 175 4.39 10.41 -13.82
N GLU A 176 4.38 10.83 -12.56
CA GLU A 176 5.52 10.62 -11.64
C GLU A 176 5.70 9.16 -11.26
N LEU A 177 4.61 8.40 -11.03
CA LEU A 177 4.69 6.96 -10.75
C LEU A 177 5.31 6.20 -11.92
N ILE A 178 4.91 6.52 -13.15
CA ILE A 178 5.51 5.93 -14.36
C ILE A 178 7.00 6.28 -14.47
N ALA A 179 7.37 7.53 -14.17
CA ALA A 179 8.77 7.93 -14.14
C ALA A 179 9.55 7.17 -13.05
N ALA A 180 8.94 6.97 -11.88
CA ALA A 180 9.53 6.24 -10.76
C ALA A 180 9.68 4.72 -11.03
N VAL A 181 8.81 4.13 -11.84
CA VAL A 181 8.99 2.76 -12.34
C VAL A 181 10.19 2.70 -13.30
N LYS A 182 10.29 3.67 -14.22
CA LYS A 182 11.37 3.72 -15.23
C LYS A 182 12.74 3.95 -14.62
N ASP A 183 12.86 4.75 -13.57
CA ASP A 183 14.14 5.06 -12.91
C ASP A 183 14.51 4.07 -11.79
N GLY A 184 13.68 3.05 -11.53
CA GLY A 184 13.91 2.02 -10.52
C GLY A 184 13.63 2.48 -9.07
N THR A 185 12.97 3.62 -8.89
CA THR A 185 12.48 4.04 -7.56
C THR A 185 11.40 3.10 -7.07
N ILE A 186 10.45 2.70 -7.95
CA ILE A 186 9.46 1.67 -7.68
C ILE A 186 10.02 0.33 -8.13
N ASP A 187 10.08 -0.63 -7.21
CA ASP A 187 10.70 -1.93 -7.42
C ASP A 187 9.75 -2.95 -8.04
N ILE A 188 8.45 -2.83 -7.75
CA ILE A 188 7.44 -3.83 -8.09
C ILE A 188 6.17 -3.14 -8.57
N VAL A 189 5.59 -3.63 -9.66
CA VAL A 189 4.21 -3.33 -10.06
C VAL A 189 3.35 -4.54 -9.70
N THR A 190 2.22 -4.33 -9.05
CA THR A 190 1.32 -5.40 -8.60
C THR A 190 -0.02 -5.32 -9.30
N SER A 191 -0.69 -6.46 -9.46
CA SER A 191 -2.06 -6.50 -9.99
C SER A 191 -3.08 -5.97 -8.99
N ASP A 192 -2.78 -6.04 -7.69
CA ASP A 192 -3.74 -5.79 -6.60
C ASP A 192 -5.11 -6.46 -6.85
N HIS A 193 -5.05 -7.71 -7.32
CA HIS A 193 -6.23 -8.50 -7.65
C HIS A 193 -7.03 -8.80 -6.39
N ASN A 194 -8.11 -8.06 -6.19
CA ASN A 194 -9.03 -8.20 -5.05
C ASN A 194 -10.48 -8.24 -5.57
N PRO A 195 -10.89 -9.38 -6.18
CA PRO A 195 -12.26 -9.54 -6.67
C PRO A 195 -13.23 -9.63 -5.49
N LEU A 196 -14.35 -8.94 -5.62
CA LEU A 196 -15.41 -8.92 -4.62
C LEU A 196 -16.69 -9.48 -5.21
N ASN A 197 -17.54 -10.02 -4.34
CA ASN A 197 -18.90 -10.42 -4.73
C ASN A 197 -19.67 -9.22 -5.25
N ILE A 198 -20.52 -9.47 -6.25
CA ILE A 198 -21.31 -8.41 -6.90
C ILE A 198 -22.18 -7.63 -5.89
N GLU A 199 -22.63 -8.28 -4.83
CA GLU A 199 -23.44 -7.68 -3.77
C GLU A 199 -22.69 -6.59 -3.00
N LEU A 200 -21.35 -6.72 -2.83
CA LEU A 200 -20.49 -5.74 -2.19
C LEU A 200 -20.12 -4.58 -3.11
N LYS A 201 -20.28 -4.75 -4.41
CA LYS A 201 -19.98 -3.73 -5.42
C LYS A 201 -21.24 -3.06 -5.97
N ASN A 202 -22.41 -3.71 -5.95
CA ASN A 202 -23.66 -3.17 -6.46
C ASN A 202 -24.43 -2.38 -5.37
N LEU A 203 -23.70 -1.46 -4.73
CA LEU A 203 -24.19 -0.55 -3.70
C LEU A 203 -23.93 0.89 -4.14
N GLU A 204 -24.49 1.86 -3.39
CA GLU A 204 -24.07 3.25 -3.53
C GLU A 204 -22.56 3.35 -3.32
N PHE A 205 -21.93 4.29 -4.01
CA PHE A 205 -20.46 4.39 -4.05
C PHE A 205 -19.83 4.44 -2.64
N ASP A 206 -20.43 5.17 -1.70
CA ASP A 206 -19.94 5.27 -0.32
C ASP A 206 -19.95 3.93 0.41
N ASN A 207 -20.94 3.09 0.14
CA ASN A 207 -21.17 1.82 0.83
C ASN A 207 -20.46 0.63 0.16
N ALA A 208 -20.04 0.76 -1.09
CA ALA A 208 -19.33 -0.30 -1.78
C ALA A 208 -17.95 -0.53 -1.21
N ASP A 209 -17.47 -1.77 -1.17
CA ASP A 209 -16.15 -2.13 -0.68
C ASP A 209 -15.05 -1.77 -1.69
N PHE A 210 -13.83 -1.53 -1.16
CA PHE A 210 -12.63 -1.32 -1.97
C PHE A 210 -12.13 -2.63 -2.57
N GLY A 211 -11.94 -2.67 -3.86
CA GLY A 211 -11.39 -3.83 -4.58
C GLY A 211 -11.72 -3.81 -6.06
N THR A 212 -10.86 -4.44 -6.86
CA THR A 212 -11.04 -4.56 -8.31
C THR A 212 -10.41 -5.84 -8.85
N ILE A 213 -10.80 -6.21 -10.06
CA ILE A 213 -10.19 -7.31 -10.80
C ILE A 213 -8.91 -6.79 -11.48
N GLY A 214 -7.75 -7.21 -11.01
CA GLY A 214 -6.45 -6.72 -11.49
C GLY A 214 -5.66 -7.69 -12.37
N LEU A 215 -6.02 -8.99 -12.39
CA LEU A 215 -5.23 -9.99 -13.14
C LEU A 215 -5.27 -9.77 -14.66
N GLU A 216 -6.40 -9.37 -15.21
CA GLU A 216 -6.55 -9.15 -16.66
C GLU A 216 -5.75 -7.94 -17.17
N SER A 217 -5.39 -7.02 -16.28
CA SER A 217 -4.63 -5.81 -16.62
C SER A 217 -3.11 -5.98 -16.47
N PHE A 218 -2.65 -7.14 -16.03
CA PHE A 218 -1.24 -7.37 -15.67
C PHE A 218 -0.41 -8.00 -16.81
N PHE A 219 -1.06 -8.47 -17.88
CA PHE A 219 -0.42 -9.13 -19.02
C PHE A 219 -0.55 -8.31 -20.29
#